data_135a9eb726f9c0744d2099a7ee7d7595
#
_entry.id   135a9eb726f9c0744d2099a7ee7d7595
#
_cell.length_a   1.000
_cell.length_b   1.000
_cell.length_c   1.000
_cell.angle_alpha   90.00
_cell.angle_beta   90.00
_cell.angle_gamma   90.00
#
_symmetry.space_group_name_H-M   'P 1'
#
loop_
_entity.id
_entity.type
_entity.pdbx_description
1 polymer ?
#
loop_
_entity_poly.entity_id
_entity_poly.type
_entity_poly.pdbx_seq_one_letter_code
_entity_poly.pdbx_strand_id
1 'polypeptide(L)'
;MSIEITRQFIKNEAIRFGANIDTAYNKSFIERNNTGKEALQDDGAYFGFISADEELSGAFHDFSFTIFPSDEGKPWLVCLGIGSNGFKNDYELSTYPGLRRLFSKLIDEEGFCKSDLSDIETSLPKSLTSNPKLEHLKNTIKKYTKVLPVCQIVEDPLSEKGKEIISAFLAGYARIREWASNQQSRNAISKALNPFLKSSPINHFSEIKILLKERKFVILQGPPGTGKTRMAKKVSEKAKVFFTQFHAETTYSDFISGIRPSLENASLGYTQNDGKFPEAIKYAIENSDEQVVLIIDEINRANLSNVLGPIFYLFEHKMDKSDFELEITPDLKVTELPNNFYVIATMNTADRSLAVVDFALRRRFAWYNLSPLLIEIREFYADDFKKIDEIFNWYATSNELALQPGQGYFIASTDEEIMNRIKYEIYPLIKEYLQEGLLRNAKEEFNNYFYNRISQSLFE
;
A
#
# COMPACT_ATOMS: atom_id res chain seq x y z
N MET A 1 -9.17 38.06 -14.23
CA MET A 1 -9.87 38.02 -12.91
C MET A 1 -9.64 36.65 -12.21
N SER A 2 -9.85 35.52 -12.88
CA SER A 2 -9.65 34.17 -12.31
C SER A 2 -8.22 33.90 -11.79
N ILE A 3 -7.20 34.33 -12.53
CA ILE A 3 -5.79 34.16 -12.16
C ILE A 3 -5.48 34.82 -10.82
N GLU A 4 -5.88 36.10 -10.62
CA GLU A 4 -5.57 36.80 -9.39
C GLU A 4 -6.34 36.23 -8.18
N ILE A 5 -7.59 35.80 -8.38
CA ILE A 5 -8.37 35.13 -7.33
C ILE A 5 -7.66 33.79 -6.95
N THR A 6 -7.20 33.01 -7.92
CA THR A 6 -6.50 31.76 -7.63
C THR A 6 -5.13 32.00 -6.98
N ARG A 7 -4.39 33.02 -7.39
CA ARG A 7 -3.13 33.40 -6.74
C ARG A 7 -3.34 33.78 -5.27
N GLN A 8 -4.37 34.54 -4.97
CA GLN A 8 -4.69 34.87 -3.58
C GLN A 8 -5.15 33.64 -2.80
N PHE A 9 -5.91 32.74 -3.43
CA PHE A 9 -6.33 31.48 -2.83
C PHE A 9 -5.13 30.61 -2.44
N ILE A 10 -4.16 30.37 -3.35
CA ILE A 10 -2.98 29.55 -3.02
C ILE A 10 -2.10 30.17 -1.94
N LYS A 11 -2.01 31.50 -1.84
CA LYS A 11 -1.30 32.18 -0.74
C LYS A 11 -1.98 31.94 0.60
N ASN A 12 -3.30 32.06 0.66
CA ASN A 12 -4.06 31.81 1.87
C ASN A 12 -3.94 30.34 2.32
N GLU A 13 -3.99 29.40 1.36
CA GLU A 13 -3.77 27.97 1.64
C GLU A 13 -2.34 27.70 2.13
N ALA A 14 -1.32 28.33 1.53
CA ALA A 14 0.07 28.18 1.97
C ALA A 14 0.24 28.61 3.44
N ILE A 15 -0.33 29.76 3.83
CA ILE A 15 -0.33 30.22 5.23
C ILE A 15 -1.03 29.20 6.13
N ARG A 16 -2.18 28.69 5.70
CA ARG A 16 -2.94 27.67 6.44
C ARG A 16 -2.13 26.38 6.62
N PHE A 17 -1.28 26.03 5.66
CA PHE A 17 -0.38 24.88 5.70
C PHE A 17 0.91 25.16 6.50
N GLY A 18 1.07 26.35 7.05
CA GLY A 18 2.18 26.73 7.92
C GLY A 18 3.30 27.51 7.25
N ALA A 19 3.14 27.91 5.99
CA ALA A 19 4.12 28.74 5.32
C ALA A 19 4.21 30.13 5.94
N ASN A 20 5.43 30.63 6.13
CA ASN A 20 5.71 31.99 6.55
C ASN A 20 5.94 32.90 5.33
N ILE A 21 5.13 33.97 5.22
CA ILE A 21 5.22 34.93 4.09
C ILE A 21 5.75 36.31 4.48
N ASP A 22 5.84 36.62 5.79
CA ASP A 22 5.96 37.98 6.27
C ASP A 22 7.38 38.46 6.59
N THR A 23 8.40 37.62 6.50
CA THR A 23 9.75 38.03 6.90
C THR A 23 10.77 37.96 5.77
N ALA A 24 11.60 38.99 5.65
CA ALA A 24 12.67 39.06 4.64
C ALA A 24 13.72 37.96 4.79
N TYR A 25 13.80 37.29 5.95
CA TYR A 25 14.83 36.31 6.29
C TYR A 25 14.31 34.89 6.49
N ASN A 26 13.02 34.65 6.57
CA ASN A 26 12.43 33.34 6.85
C ASN A 26 11.20 33.06 5.99
N LYS A 27 11.22 33.45 4.73
CA LYS A 27 10.15 33.10 3.79
C LYS A 27 10.18 31.60 3.52
N SER A 28 9.01 30.97 3.51
CA SER A 28 8.88 29.54 3.20
C SER A 28 8.94 29.24 1.71
N PHE A 29 8.77 30.23 0.85
CA PHE A 29 8.82 30.06 -0.62
C PHE A 29 9.06 31.41 -1.33
N ILE A 30 9.51 31.32 -2.58
CA ILE A 30 9.49 32.44 -3.52
C ILE A 30 8.29 32.27 -4.46
N GLU A 31 7.44 33.30 -4.57
CA GLU A 31 6.39 33.34 -5.59
C GLU A 31 6.98 33.68 -6.95
N ARG A 32 6.71 32.83 -7.94
CA ARG A 32 7.04 33.08 -9.34
C ARG A 32 5.74 33.38 -10.10
N ASN A 33 5.77 34.39 -10.91
CA ASN A 33 4.59 34.84 -11.65
C ASN A 33 5.00 35.46 -12.99
N ASN A 34 4.43 34.94 -14.07
CA ASN A 34 4.49 35.49 -15.42
C ASN A 34 3.10 35.37 -16.05
N THR A 35 2.20 36.30 -15.70
CA THR A 35 0.78 36.27 -16.13
C THR A 35 0.36 37.52 -16.89
N GLY A 36 1.32 38.23 -17.50
CA GLY A 36 1.04 39.37 -18.39
C GLY A 36 0.28 38.97 -19.64
N LYS A 37 -0.37 39.96 -20.28
CA LYS A 37 -1.17 39.70 -21.49
C LYS A 37 -0.37 38.99 -22.62
N GLU A 38 0.87 39.39 -22.83
CA GLU A 38 1.75 38.77 -23.82
C GLU A 38 2.03 37.29 -23.46
N ALA A 39 2.35 37.01 -22.20
CA ALA A 39 2.61 35.65 -21.74
C ALA A 39 1.39 34.73 -21.88
N LEU A 40 0.18 35.26 -21.70
CA LEU A 40 -1.07 34.51 -21.92
C LEU A 40 -1.35 34.27 -23.40
N GLN A 41 -1.04 35.24 -24.26
CA GLN A 41 -1.22 35.13 -25.72
C GLN A 41 -0.18 34.19 -26.36
N ASP A 42 1.06 34.22 -25.86
CA ASP A 42 2.18 33.42 -26.37
C ASP A 42 2.27 32.03 -25.73
N ASP A 43 1.25 31.62 -24.94
CA ASP A 43 1.21 30.32 -24.29
C ASP A 43 2.44 30.10 -23.34
N GLY A 44 2.87 31.16 -22.65
CA GLY A 44 4.04 31.14 -21.78
C GLY A 44 3.73 31.55 -20.34
N ALA A 45 2.44 31.68 -19.99
CA ALA A 45 2.01 32.12 -18.67
C ALA A 45 2.18 31.01 -17.62
N TYR A 46 2.64 31.39 -16.44
CA TYR A 46 2.73 30.53 -15.27
C TYR A 46 2.71 31.33 -13.97
N PHE A 47 2.31 30.67 -12.87
CA PHE A 47 2.52 31.17 -11.51
C PHE A 47 2.62 30.01 -10.53
N GLY A 48 3.20 30.26 -9.36
CA GLY A 48 3.35 29.25 -8.33
C GLY A 48 4.47 29.55 -7.35
N PHE A 49 4.97 28.53 -6.68
CA PHE A 49 5.95 28.61 -5.60
C PHE A 49 7.17 27.74 -5.89
N ILE A 50 8.35 28.29 -5.64
CA ILE A 50 9.63 27.60 -5.66
C ILE A 50 10.28 27.63 -4.25
N SER A 51 11.37 26.88 -4.05
CA SER A 51 12.10 26.89 -2.77
C SER A 51 12.53 28.29 -2.36
N ALA A 52 12.60 28.52 -1.04
CA ALA A 52 12.94 29.82 -0.46
C ALA A 52 14.42 30.22 -0.69
N ASP A 53 15.28 29.24 -0.94
CA ASP A 53 16.73 29.40 -1.18
C ASP A 53 17.10 29.65 -2.65
N GLU A 54 16.10 29.71 -3.53
CA GLU A 54 16.29 29.99 -4.95
C GLU A 54 16.38 31.49 -5.25
N GLU A 55 16.88 31.81 -6.45
CA GLU A 55 16.97 33.18 -6.92
C GLU A 55 15.59 33.73 -7.35
N LEU A 56 15.41 35.05 -7.20
CA LEU A 56 14.16 35.73 -7.55
C LEU A 56 13.88 35.70 -9.07
N SER A 57 14.88 35.54 -9.90
CA SER A 57 14.75 35.54 -11.37
C SER A 57 15.65 34.47 -11.99
N GLY A 58 15.39 34.15 -13.27
CA GLY A 58 16.17 33.13 -14.00
C GLY A 58 15.65 31.71 -13.82
N ALA A 59 16.44 30.74 -14.27
CA ALA A 59 16.16 29.32 -14.09
C ALA A 59 16.43 28.92 -12.63
N PHE A 60 15.65 27.96 -12.11
CA PHE A 60 15.75 27.49 -10.73
C PHE A 60 15.91 25.97 -10.67
N HIS A 61 16.20 25.46 -9.49
CA HIS A 61 16.38 24.04 -9.20
C HIS A 61 15.19 23.49 -8.38
N ASP A 62 15.22 22.19 -8.13
CA ASP A 62 14.38 21.50 -7.16
C ASP A 62 12.87 21.49 -7.49
N PHE A 63 12.06 20.93 -6.61
CA PHE A 63 10.61 20.88 -6.80
C PHE A 63 9.95 22.25 -6.72
N SER A 64 8.94 22.44 -7.55
CA SER A 64 8.09 23.62 -7.58
C SER A 64 6.61 23.23 -7.61
N PHE A 65 5.77 24.04 -6.99
CA PHE A 65 4.34 24.04 -7.24
C PHE A 65 4.05 25.06 -8.34
N THR A 66 3.58 24.58 -9.48
CA THR A 66 3.41 25.43 -10.66
C THR A 66 2.04 25.25 -11.29
N ILE A 67 1.40 26.36 -11.63
CA ILE A 67 0.14 26.40 -12.37
C ILE A 67 0.39 27.12 -13.70
N PHE A 68 -0.04 26.47 -14.79
CA PHE A 68 -0.11 27.06 -16.11
C PHE A 68 -1.54 27.49 -16.38
N PRO A 69 -1.85 28.80 -16.22
CA PRO A 69 -3.18 29.33 -16.41
C PRO A 69 -3.50 29.55 -17.88
N SER A 70 -4.77 29.70 -18.17
CA SER A 70 -5.27 30.07 -19.49
C SER A 70 -6.34 31.14 -19.39
N ASP A 71 -6.79 31.61 -20.56
CA ASP A 71 -7.91 32.53 -20.68
C ASP A 71 -9.21 31.94 -20.12
N GLU A 72 -10.20 32.81 -19.87
CA GLU A 72 -11.51 32.41 -19.33
C GLU A 72 -12.15 31.29 -20.18
N GLY A 73 -12.61 30.25 -19.46
CA GLY A 73 -13.31 29.11 -20.05
C GLY A 73 -12.43 28.02 -20.64
N LYS A 74 -11.09 28.11 -20.54
CA LYS A 74 -10.19 27.02 -20.95
C LYS A 74 -9.56 26.34 -19.73
N PRO A 75 -9.29 25.02 -19.79
CA PRO A 75 -8.66 24.29 -18.70
C PRO A 75 -7.25 24.80 -18.38
N TRP A 76 -6.89 24.65 -17.11
CA TRP A 76 -5.55 24.95 -16.59
C TRP A 76 -4.77 23.66 -16.34
N LEU A 77 -3.46 23.76 -16.22
CA LEU A 77 -2.62 22.64 -15.83
C LEU A 77 -1.94 22.94 -14.48
N VAL A 78 -2.20 22.10 -13.48
CA VAL A 78 -1.59 22.17 -12.15
C VAL A 78 -0.53 21.09 -12.03
N CYS A 79 0.67 21.46 -11.59
CA CYS A 79 1.84 20.59 -11.62
C CYS A 79 2.65 20.61 -10.32
N LEU A 80 3.23 19.46 -9.99
CA LEU A 80 4.53 19.43 -9.34
C LEU A 80 5.58 19.50 -10.45
N GLY A 81 6.33 20.59 -10.53
CA GLY A 81 7.38 20.78 -11.50
C GLY A 81 8.76 20.61 -10.88
N ILE A 82 9.78 20.50 -11.72
CA ILE A 82 11.20 20.58 -11.35
C ILE A 82 11.77 21.79 -12.06
N GLY A 83 12.68 22.50 -11.41
CA GLY A 83 13.37 23.63 -12.01
C GLY A 83 14.13 23.23 -13.27
N SER A 84 14.22 24.15 -14.25
CA SER A 84 14.92 23.88 -15.53
C SER A 84 16.41 23.57 -15.35
N ASN A 85 17.01 23.90 -14.18
CA ASN A 85 18.38 23.53 -13.80
C ASN A 85 18.47 22.16 -13.10
N GLY A 86 17.35 21.40 -13.04
CA GLY A 86 17.32 20.09 -12.38
C GLY A 86 17.32 20.18 -10.86
N PHE A 87 17.90 19.17 -10.21
CA PHE A 87 17.95 19.10 -8.75
C PHE A 87 19.25 19.71 -8.18
N LYS A 88 19.14 20.36 -7.02
CA LYS A 88 20.22 20.83 -6.18
C LYS A 88 20.17 20.17 -4.80
N ASN A 89 18.99 20.23 -4.14
CA ASN A 89 18.78 19.70 -2.79
C ASN A 89 17.75 18.55 -2.77
N ASP A 90 16.77 18.56 -3.67
CA ASP A 90 15.62 17.63 -3.63
C ASP A 90 15.85 16.30 -4.35
N TYR A 91 17.07 16.00 -4.85
CA TYR A 91 17.32 14.77 -5.60
C TYR A 91 16.98 13.51 -4.75
N GLU A 92 17.48 13.45 -3.53
CA GLU A 92 17.23 12.33 -2.63
C GLU A 92 15.73 12.19 -2.34
N LEU A 93 15.06 13.29 -2.01
CA LEU A 93 13.63 13.34 -1.76
C LEU A 93 12.82 12.86 -2.98
N SER A 94 13.27 13.18 -4.21
CA SER A 94 12.60 12.76 -5.45
C SER A 94 12.60 11.24 -5.64
N THR A 95 13.55 10.53 -5.02
CA THR A 95 13.66 9.07 -5.07
C THR A 95 12.76 8.36 -4.05
N TYR A 96 12.15 9.09 -3.10
CA TYR A 96 11.31 8.48 -2.07
C TYR A 96 9.99 7.96 -2.67
N PRO A 97 9.72 6.66 -2.52
CA PRO A 97 8.51 6.06 -3.09
C PRO A 97 7.21 6.68 -2.55
N GLY A 98 7.23 7.20 -1.32
CA GLY A 98 6.10 7.86 -0.67
C GLY A 98 5.70 9.16 -1.36
N LEU A 99 6.65 9.92 -1.84
CA LEU A 99 6.38 11.15 -2.57
C LEU A 99 5.59 10.85 -3.85
N ARG A 100 6.06 9.87 -4.63
CA ARG A 100 5.34 9.42 -5.83
C ARG A 100 3.95 8.86 -5.49
N ARG A 101 3.84 8.03 -4.43
CA ARG A 101 2.54 7.49 -3.98
C ARG A 101 1.56 8.58 -3.60
N LEU A 102 2.02 9.64 -2.92
CA LEU A 102 1.21 10.79 -2.59
C LEU A 102 0.65 11.43 -3.87
N PHE A 103 1.52 11.90 -4.75
CA PHE A 103 1.11 12.64 -5.93
C PHE A 103 0.33 11.80 -6.94
N SER A 104 0.63 10.49 -7.06
CA SER A 104 -0.15 9.60 -7.94
C SER A 104 -1.61 9.42 -7.49
N LYS A 105 -1.94 9.70 -6.23
CA LYS A 105 -3.32 9.70 -5.72
C LYS A 105 -4.03 11.05 -5.90
N LEU A 106 -3.30 12.13 -6.18
CA LEU A 106 -3.87 13.46 -6.39
C LEU A 106 -4.34 13.69 -7.83
N ILE A 107 -4.06 12.75 -8.73
CA ILE A 107 -4.44 12.82 -10.14
C ILE A 107 -5.59 11.86 -10.44
N ASP A 108 -6.39 12.22 -11.44
CA ASP A 108 -7.43 11.37 -12.04
C ASP A 108 -7.02 10.91 -13.46
N GLU A 109 -8.00 10.44 -14.25
CA GLU A 109 -7.77 9.95 -15.63
C GLU A 109 -7.22 11.02 -16.57
N GLU A 110 -7.40 12.30 -16.25
CA GLU A 110 -6.89 13.45 -17.02
C GLU A 110 -5.55 13.96 -16.47
N GLY A 111 -4.96 13.25 -15.51
CA GLY A 111 -3.67 13.56 -14.92
C GLY A 111 -2.55 12.64 -15.38
N PHE A 112 -1.34 12.95 -14.96
CA PHE A 112 -0.14 12.14 -15.20
C PHE A 112 0.83 12.25 -14.04
N CYS A 113 1.40 11.12 -13.65
CA CYS A 113 2.50 11.03 -12.70
C CYS A 113 3.58 10.10 -13.26
N LYS A 114 4.82 10.58 -13.34
CA LYS A 114 5.96 9.75 -13.76
C LYS A 114 6.15 8.54 -12.83
N SER A 115 6.67 7.46 -13.37
CA SER A 115 7.05 6.28 -12.58
C SER A 115 8.21 6.56 -11.63
N ASP A 116 9.06 7.50 -11.97
CA ASP A 116 10.19 8.00 -11.20
C ASP A 116 10.16 9.54 -11.23
N LEU A 117 10.04 10.17 -10.06
CA LEU A 117 10.00 11.63 -9.97
C LEU A 117 11.39 12.27 -10.11
N SER A 118 12.48 11.48 -10.01
CA SER A 118 13.83 11.95 -10.26
C SER A 118 14.18 12.04 -11.76
N ASP A 119 13.34 11.42 -12.62
CA ASP A 119 13.54 11.41 -14.07
C ASP A 119 13.23 12.77 -14.72
N ILE A 120 14.29 13.47 -15.15
CA ILE A 120 14.22 14.73 -15.93
C ILE A 120 14.53 14.54 -17.40
N GLU A 121 14.64 13.30 -17.91
CA GLU A 121 14.95 13.00 -19.30
C GLU A 121 13.73 12.56 -20.11
N THR A 122 12.81 11.83 -19.49
CA THR A 122 11.60 11.33 -20.17
C THR A 122 10.56 12.44 -20.35
N SER A 123 10.08 12.59 -21.57
CA SER A 123 9.03 13.55 -21.91
C SER A 123 7.65 13.10 -21.45
N LEU A 124 6.73 14.05 -21.28
CA LEU A 124 5.31 13.79 -21.02
C LEU A 124 4.69 12.89 -22.12
N PRO A 125 3.71 12.05 -21.75
CA PRO A 125 3.04 11.16 -22.70
C PRO A 125 2.17 11.91 -23.71
N LYS A 126 1.84 11.23 -24.81
CA LYS A 126 0.96 11.78 -25.85
C LYS A 126 -0.44 12.13 -25.34
N SER A 127 -0.92 11.47 -24.30
CA SER A 127 -2.19 11.79 -23.65
C SER A 127 -2.28 13.23 -23.11
N LEU A 128 -1.14 13.85 -22.78
CA LEU A 128 -1.05 15.27 -22.39
C LEU A 128 -0.56 16.14 -23.55
N THR A 129 0.54 15.74 -24.22
CA THR A 129 1.17 16.57 -25.27
C THR A 129 0.31 16.76 -26.53
N SER A 130 -0.64 15.87 -26.76
CA SER A 130 -1.60 15.93 -27.87
C SER A 130 -3.06 16.00 -27.41
N ASN A 131 -3.29 16.43 -26.16
CA ASN A 131 -4.64 16.55 -25.62
C ASN A 131 -5.34 17.80 -26.21
N PRO A 132 -6.50 17.64 -26.86
CA PRO A 132 -7.24 18.77 -27.42
C PRO A 132 -7.63 19.84 -26.40
N LYS A 133 -7.86 19.45 -25.14
CA LYS A 133 -8.16 20.36 -24.04
C LYS A 133 -6.99 21.29 -23.68
N LEU A 134 -5.77 20.91 -24.05
CA LEU A 134 -4.53 21.63 -23.74
C LEU A 134 -3.84 22.23 -24.98
N GLU A 135 -4.53 22.29 -26.11
CA GLU A 135 -3.94 22.86 -27.36
C GLU A 135 -3.44 24.29 -27.14
N HIS A 136 -4.12 25.07 -26.32
CA HIS A 136 -3.74 26.43 -25.93
C HIS A 136 -2.55 26.50 -24.93
N LEU A 137 -2.07 25.38 -24.41
CA LEU A 137 -0.85 25.24 -23.57
C LEU A 137 0.25 24.44 -24.28
N LYS A 138 0.14 24.22 -25.56
CA LYS A 138 1.02 23.34 -26.34
C LYS A 138 2.49 23.75 -26.29
N ASN A 139 2.79 25.04 -26.40
CA ASN A 139 4.17 25.54 -26.34
C ASN A 139 4.77 25.40 -24.95
N THR A 140 3.99 25.72 -23.91
CA THR A 140 4.37 25.49 -22.51
C THR A 140 4.66 24.03 -22.21
N ILE A 141 3.75 23.13 -22.61
CA ILE A 141 3.91 21.69 -22.43
C ILE A 141 5.15 21.20 -23.17
N LYS A 142 5.39 21.64 -24.41
CA LYS A 142 6.58 21.29 -25.17
C LYS A 142 7.87 21.79 -24.52
N LYS A 143 7.86 23.01 -23.97
CA LYS A 143 9.02 23.60 -23.30
C LYS A 143 9.41 22.87 -22.02
N TYR A 144 8.41 22.47 -21.20
CA TYR A 144 8.63 21.88 -19.89
C TYR A 144 8.40 20.37 -19.85
N THR A 145 8.24 19.71 -21.00
CA THR A 145 7.83 18.30 -21.12
C THR A 145 8.65 17.32 -20.27
N LYS A 146 9.94 17.61 -20.02
CA LYS A 146 10.83 16.74 -19.24
C LYS A 146 10.79 17.01 -17.73
N VAL A 147 10.46 18.23 -17.33
CA VAL A 147 10.55 18.72 -15.94
C VAL A 147 9.18 18.85 -15.25
N LEU A 148 8.14 18.21 -15.77
CA LEU A 148 6.81 18.13 -15.17
C LEU A 148 6.50 16.68 -14.75
N PRO A 149 7.04 16.19 -13.60
CA PRO A 149 6.84 14.82 -13.18
C PRO A 149 5.39 14.50 -12.79
N VAL A 150 4.59 15.51 -12.36
CA VAL A 150 3.18 15.32 -12.03
C VAL A 150 2.36 16.48 -12.59
N CYS A 151 1.27 16.16 -13.26
CA CYS A 151 0.34 17.13 -13.84
C CYS A 151 -1.11 16.69 -13.68
N GLN A 152 -2.01 17.65 -13.47
CA GLN A 152 -3.46 17.43 -13.46
C GLN A 152 -4.15 18.56 -14.22
N ILE A 153 -5.08 18.19 -15.11
CA ILE A 153 -5.96 19.15 -15.80
C ILE A 153 -7.02 19.64 -14.82
N VAL A 154 -7.24 20.93 -14.77
CA VAL A 154 -8.28 21.59 -13.98
C VAL A 154 -9.17 22.38 -14.92
N GLU A 155 -10.40 21.93 -15.13
CA GLU A 155 -11.35 22.53 -16.08
C GLU A 155 -11.75 23.95 -15.66
N ASP A 156 -12.09 24.14 -14.38
CA ASP A 156 -12.38 25.46 -13.80
C ASP A 156 -11.68 25.60 -12.44
N PRO A 157 -10.65 26.47 -12.35
CA PRO A 157 -9.88 26.65 -11.12
C PRO A 157 -10.68 27.31 -9.98
N LEU A 158 -11.82 27.93 -10.28
CA LEU A 158 -12.67 28.59 -9.28
C LEU A 158 -13.80 27.70 -8.77
N SER A 159 -14.07 26.58 -9.45
CA SER A 159 -15.02 25.57 -8.97
C SER A 159 -14.54 24.93 -7.65
N GLU A 160 -15.44 24.27 -6.92
CA GLU A 160 -15.08 23.54 -5.70
C GLU A 160 -14.06 22.43 -6.02
N LYS A 161 -14.30 21.62 -7.06
CA LYS A 161 -13.38 20.56 -7.49
C LYS A 161 -12.01 21.11 -7.89
N GLY A 162 -11.97 22.22 -8.65
CA GLY A 162 -10.72 22.88 -9.06
C GLY A 162 -9.91 23.36 -7.86
N LYS A 163 -10.56 24.01 -6.90
CA LYS A 163 -9.93 24.46 -5.65
C LYS A 163 -9.43 23.28 -4.81
N GLU A 164 -10.18 22.18 -4.72
CA GLU A 164 -9.74 20.97 -4.02
C GLU A 164 -8.47 20.38 -4.65
N ILE A 165 -8.40 20.25 -5.98
CA ILE A 165 -7.21 19.76 -6.68
C ILE A 165 -6.02 20.67 -6.42
N ILE A 166 -6.19 21.98 -6.62
CA ILE A 166 -5.12 22.98 -6.42
C ILE A 166 -4.63 22.94 -4.96
N SER A 167 -5.55 22.91 -3.98
CA SER A 167 -5.21 22.82 -2.56
C SER A 167 -4.48 21.52 -2.22
N ALA A 168 -4.86 20.38 -2.81
CA ALA A 168 -4.20 19.10 -2.58
C ALA A 168 -2.77 19.08 -3.14
N PHE A 169 -2.54 19.56 -4.35
CA PHE A 169 -1.18 19.70 -4.91
C PHE A 169 -0.32 20.61 -4.07
N LEU A 170 -0.86 21.75 -3.64
CA LEU A 170 -0.16 22.67 -2.74
C LEU A 170 0.12 22.04 -1.36
N ALA A 171 -0.80 21.25 -0.82
CA ALA A 171 -0.60 20.51 0.43
C ALA A 171 0.51 19.44 0.29
N GLY A 172 0.58 18.76 -0.86
CA GLY A 172 1.69 17.88 -1.21
C GLY A 172 3.02 18.62 -1.25
N TYR A 173 3.05 19.79 -1.88
CA TYR A 173 4.23 20.66 -1.92
C TYR A 173 4.61 21.19 -0.52
N ALA A 174 3.63 21.55 0.30
CA ALA A 174 3.85 21.97 1.70
C ALA A 174 4.50 20.84 2.54
N ARG A 175 4.19 19.56 2.26
CA ARG A 175 4.88 18.42 2.88
C ARG A 175 6.33 18.29 2.41
N ILE A 176 6.61 18.51 1.11
CA ILE A 176 7.97 18.53 0.57
C ILE A 176 8.80 19.61 1.27
N ARG A 177 8.21 20.76 1.53
CA ARG A 177 8.86 21.94 2.13
C ARG A 177 8.77 22.00 3.65
N GLU A 178 8.18 20.98 4.28
CA GLU A 178 8.04 20.88 5.73
C GLU A 178 7.46 22.14 6.41
N TRP A 179 6.48 22.79 5.76
CA TRP A 179 5.91 24.02 6.26
C TRP A 179 5.17 23.89 7.59
N ALA A 180 4.64 22.71 7.88
CA ALA A 180 3.80 22.49 9.06
C ALA A 180 4.62 22.35 10.34
N SER A 181 4.81 23.46 11.06
CA SER A 181 5.50 23.51 12.36
C SER A 181 4.61 23.16 13.57
N ASN A 182 3.29 23.14 13.42
CA ASN A 182 2.34 22.90 14.50
C ASN A 182 1.20 21.95 14.10
N GLN A 183 0.41 21.50 15.08
CA GLN A 183 -0.68 20.54 14.85
C GLN A 183 -1.80 21.10 13.96
N GLN A 184 -2.10 22.41 14.04
CA GLN A 184 -3.12 23.05 13.22
C GLN A 184 -2.77 22.97 11.73
N SER A 185 -1.53 23.30 11.38
CA SER A 185 -1.03 23.23 10.00
C SER A 185 -0.99 21.79 9.49
N ARG A 186 -0.55 20.82 10.32
CA ARG A 186 -0.59 19.38 9.97
C ARG A 186 -2.01 18.90 9.69
N ASN A 187 -2.98 19.32 10.53
CA ASN A 187 -4.38 18.98 10.32
C ASN A 187 -4.95 19.62 9.04
N ALA A 188 -4.54 20.86 8.72
CA ALA A 188 -4.96 21.54 7.50
C ALA A 188 -4.46 20.83 6.24
N ILE A 189 -3.19 20.44 6.21
CA ILE A 189 -2.60 19.63 5.12
C ILE A 189 -3.34 18.29 5.00
N SER A 190 -3.54 17.58 6.11
CA SER A 190 -4.27 16.31 6.10
C SER A 190 -5.69 16.47 5.57
N LYS A 191 -6.39 17.54 5.94
CA LYS A 191 -7.75 17.82 5.45
C LYS A 191 -7.78 18.08 3.94
N ALA A 192 -6.79 18.77 3.39
CA ALA A 192 -6.70 19.02 1.95
C ALA A 192 -6.38 17.75 1.15
N LEU A 193 -5.58 16.85 1.71
CA LEU A 193 -5.21 15.59 1.05
C LEU A 193 -6.26 14.48 1.21
N ASN A 194 -7.04 14.50 2.28
CA ASN A 194 -7.99 13.44 2.61
C ASN A 194 -8.99 13.05 1.51
N PRO A 195 -9.58 13.97 0.72
CA PRO A 195 -10.48 13.60 -0.36
C PRO A 195 -9.85 12.65 -1.38
N PHE A 196 -8.55 12.77 -1.62
CA PHE A 196 -7.78 11.99 -2.59
C PHE A 196 -7.14 10.74 -1.97
N LEU A 197 -6.83 10.76 -0.67
CA LEU A 197 -6.17 9.66 0.02
C LEU A 197 -7.14 8.66 0.65
N LYS A 198 -8.40 9.03 0.82
CA LYS A 198 -9.41 8.12 1.34
C LYS A 198 -9.65 6.97 0.34
N SER A 199 -9.05 5.83 0.61
CA SER A 199 -9.71 4.57 0.26
C SER A 199 -10.98 4.47 1.09
N SER A 200 -12.10 4.09 0.49
CA SER A 200 -13.31 3.73 1.24
C SER A 200 -12.91 2.76 2.36
N PRO A 201 -13.49 2.87 3.57
CA PRO A 201 -13.14 1.96 4.65
C PRO A 201 -13.37 0.52 4.17
N ILE A 202 -12.27 -0.20 4.00
CA ILE A 202 -12.30 -1.58 3.50
C ILE A 202 -12.90 -2.44 4.62
N ASN A 203 -14.07 -3.01 4.36
CA ASN A 203 -14.64 -4.02 5.25
C ASN A 203 -14.08 -5.38 4.84
N HIS A 204 -12.86 -5.69 5.28
CA HIS A 204 -12.20 -6.96 4.98
C HIS A 204 -13.06 -8.19 5.26
N PHE A 205 -13.86 -8.17 6.34
CA PHE A 205 -14.75 -9.29 6.67
C PHE A 205 -15.76 -9.55 5.56
N SER A 206 -16.44 -8.50 5.09
CA SER A 206 -17.46 -8.62 4.05
C SER A 206 -16.86 -9.00 2.71
N GLU A 207 -15.73 -8.39 2.33
CA GLU A 207 -15.05 -8.70 1.07
C GLU A 207 -14.52 -10.12 1.02
N ILE A 208 -13.86 -10.59 2.09
CA ILE A 208 -13.36 -11.98 2.16
C ILE A 208 -14.52 -12.97 2.12
N LYS A 209 -15.64 -12.66 2.76
CA LYS A 209 -16.80 -13.53 2.76
C LYS A 209 -17.43 -13.67 1.37
N ILE A 210 -17.51 -12.55 0.62
CA ILE A 210 -17.96 -12.55 -0.77
C ILE A 210 -16.98 -13.36 -1.63
N LEU A 211 -15.71 -13.05 -1.53
CA LEU A 211 -14.66 -13.72 -2.30
C LEU A 211 -14.64 -15.23 -2.03
N LEU A 212 -14.76 -15.66 -0.77
CA LEU A 212 -14.82 -17.07 -0.39
C LEU A 212 -16.03 -17.76 -1.02
N LYS A 213 -17.20 -17.11 -1.05
CA LYS A 213 -18.41 -17.64 -1.66
C LYS A 213 -18.25 -17.81 -3.18
N GLU A 214 -17.58 -16.88 -3.85
CA GLU A 214 -17.40 -16.89 -5.31
C GLU A 214 -16.29 -17.84 -5.77
N ARG A 215 -15.19 -17.87 -5.01
CA ARG A 215 -13.95 -18.56 -5.44
C ARG A 215 -13.66 -19.84 -4.65
N LYS A 216 -14.37 -20.12 -3.56
CA LYS A 216 -14.22 -21.28 -2.65
C LYS A 216 -12.86 -21.38 -1.97
N PHE A 217 -11.74 -21.02 -2.63
CA PHE A 217 -10.37 -21.17 -2.15
C PHE A 217 -9.70 -19.80 -2.09
N VAL A 218 -9.32 -19.36 -0.89
CA VAL A 218 -8.79 -18.01 -0.65
C VAL A 218 -7.51 -18.10 0.19
N ILE A 219 -6.49 -17.34 -0.21
CA ILE A 219 -5.29 -17.11 0.60
C ILE A 219 -5.34 -15.69 1.15
N LEU A 220 -5.32 -15.56 2.48
CA LEU A 220 -5.14 -14.30 3.19
C LEU A 220 -3.65 -14.07 3.37
N GLN A 221 -3.08 -13.14 2.62
CA GLN A 221 -1.67 -12.78 2.72
C GLN A 221 -1.48 -11.41 3.36
N GLY A 222 -0.35 -11.19 4.01
CA GLY A 222 -0.01 -9.91 4.63
C GLY A 222 1.10 -10.04 5.65
N PRO A 223 1.63 -8.92 6.16
CA PRO A 223 2.71 -8.94 7.15
C PRO A 223 2.27 -9.55 8.49
N PRO A 224 3.23 -9.89 9.36
CA PRO A 224 2.95 -10.41 10.69
C PRO A 224 2.14 -9.39 11.52
N GLY A 225 1.25 -9.89 12.37
CA GLY A 225 0.44 -9.03 13.24
C GLY A 225 -0.78 -8.38 12.60
N THR A 226 -1.12 -8.66 11.33
CA THR A 226 -2.34 -8.13 10.67
C THR A 226 -3.61 -8.89 11.00
N GLY A 227 -3.52 -10.00 11.75
CA GLY A 227 -4.68 -10.76 12.21
C GLY A 227 -5.26 -11.73 11.17
N LYS A 228 -4.46 -12.24 10.23
CA LYS A 228 -4.88 -13.19 9.18
C LYS A 228 -5.65 -14.39 9.72
N THR A 229 -5.07 -15.12 10.66
CA THR A 229 -5.67 -16.32 11.28
C THR A 229 -6.96 -15.96 12.04
N ARG A 230 -6.97 -14.82 12.74
CA ARG A 230 -8.17 -14.30 13.42
C ARG A 230 -9.29 -14.01 12.41
N MET A 231 -8.95 -13.40 11.28
CA MET A 231 -9.90 -13.08 10.21
C MET A 231 -10.45 -14.36 9.55
N ALA A 232 -9.59 -15.34 9.27
CA ALA A 232 -10.01 -16.65 8.75
C ALA A 232 -11.03 -17.32 9.69
N LYS A 233 -10.76 -17.36 11.00
CA LYS A 233 -11.69 -17.89 12.00
C LYS A 233 -13.01 -17.09 12.06
N LYS A 234 -12.94 -15.76 12.04
CA LYS A 234 -14.12 -14.89 12.08
C LYS A 234 -15.04 -15.07 10.87
N VAL A 235 -14.48 -15.17 9.67
CA VAL A 235 -15.26 -15.41 8.44
C VAL A 235 -15.95 -16.77 8.48
N SER A 236 -15.36 -17.74 9.18
CA SER A 236 -15.82 -19.13 9.28
C SER A 236 -16.69 -19.43 10.50
N GLU A 237 -17.07 -18.42 11.32
CA GLU A 237 -17.81 -18.63 12.58
C GLU A 237 -19.12 -19.44 12.47
N LYS A 238 -19.76 -19.39 11.29
CA LYS A 238 -21.05 -20.09 11.06
C LYS A 238 -20.87 -21.42 10.32
N ALA A 239 -19.64 -21.86 10.11
CA ALA A 239 -19.33 -23.08 9.39
C ALA A 239 -18.71 -24.12 10.33
N LYS A 240 -18.73 -25.39 9.91
CA LYS A 240 -17.88 -26.41 10.53
C LYS A 240 -16.44 -26.17 10.14
N VAL A 241 -15.58 -25.90 11.11
CA VAL A 241 -14.19 -25.55 10.86
C VAL A 241 -13.27 -26.72 11.15
N PHE A 242 -12.43 -27.06 10.18
CA PHE A 242 -11.25 -27.90 10.33
C PHE A 242 -10.01 -27.00 10.27
N PHE A 243 -9.07 -27.17 11.19
CA PHE A 243 -7.89 -26.32 11.30
C PHE A 243 -6.62 -27.15 11.25
N THR A 244 -5.66 -26.71 10.43
CA THR A 244 -4.30 -27.24 10.41
C THR A 244 -3.31 -26.10 10.23
N GLN A 245 -2.10 -26.26 10.77
CA GLN A 245 -1.01 -25.31 10.58
C GLN A 245 0.15 -26.01 9.89
N PHE A 246 0.66 -25.42 8.83
CA PHE A 246 1.82 -25.95 8.13
C PHE A 246 3.13 -25.51 8.80
N HIS A 247 4.12 -26.36 8.76
CA HIS A 247 5.49 -26.12 9.20
C HIS A 247 6.47 -26.80 8.22
N ALA A 248 7.76 -26.54 8.36
CA ALA A 248 8.77 -26.98 7.40
C ALA A 248 8.78 -28.49 7.15
N GLU A 249 8.41 -29.27 8.15
CA GLU A 249 8.38 -30.75 8.09
C GLU A 249 7.00 -31.32 7.71
N THR A 250 5.99 -30.47 7.42
CA THR A 250 4.66 -30.94 7.03
C THR A 250 4.75 -31.66 5.69
N THR A 251 4.28 -32.89 5.69
CA THR A 251 4.29 -33.78 4.51
C THR A 251 2.89 -34.08 3.99
N TYR A 252 2.81 -34.72 2.83
CA TYR A 252 1.56 -35.29 2.32
C TYR A 252 0.91 -36.23 3.34
N SER A 253 1.72 -37.05 4.02
CA SER A 253 1.24 -38.02 5.02
C SER A 253 0.62 -37.36 6.26
N ASP A 254 0.98 -36.12 6.56
CA ASP A 254 0.40 -35.38 7.70
C ASP A 254 -0.91 -34.70 7.32
N PHE A 255 -1.00 -34.23 6.07
CA PHE A 255 -2.13 -33.43 5.61
C PHE A 255 -3.23 -34.29 4.97
N ILE A 256 -2.85 -35.30 4.24
CA ILE A 256 -3.77 -36.18 3.50
C ILE A 256 -3.93 -37.53 4.23
N SER A 257 -3.00 -38.42 4.05
CA SER A 257 -3.05 -39.73 4.69
C SER A 257 -1.68 -40.40 4.74
N GLY A 258 -1.37 -40.99 5.86
CA GLY A 258 -0.11 -41.71 6.08
C GLY A 258 -0.25 -42.91 6.99
N ILE A 259 0.72 -43.80 6.88
CA ILE A 259 0.82 -44.98 7.74
C ILE A 259 1.66 -44.58 8.96
N ARG A 260 1.14 -44.80 10.16
CA ARG A 260 1.85 -44.56 11.42
C ARG A 260 2.00 -45.84 12.20
N PRO A 261 3.15 -46.08 12.85
CA PRO A 261 3.29 -47.20 13.78
C PRO A 261 2.32 -47.04 14.95
N SER A 262 1.63 -48.13 15.29
CA SER A 262 0.77 -48.18 16.47
C SER A 262 1.21 -49.34 17.38
N LEU A 263 1.07 -49.17 18.68
CA LEU A 263 1.31 -50.21 19.69
C LEU A 263 -0.06 -50.67 20.21
N GLU A 264 -0.54 -51.78 19.59
CA GLU A 264 -1.74 -52.42 20.10
C GLU A 264 -1.34 -53.74 20.79
N ASN A 265 -1.73 -53.94 22.04
CA ASN A 265 -1.46 -55.13 22.85
C ASN A 265 0.03 -55.52 22.91
N ALA A 266 0.94 -54.53 23.04
CA ALA A 266 2.39 -54.70 23.10
C ALA A 266 3.01 -55.31 21.78
N SER A 267 2.28 -55.33 20.70
CA SER A 267 2.82 -55.68 19.36
C SER A 267 2.90 -54.43 18.47
N LEU A 268 3.96 -54.29 17.68
CA LEU A 268 4.12 -53.22 16.69
C LEU A 268 3.16 -53.50 15.53
N GLY A 269 2.17 -52.65 15.36
CA GLY A 269 1.25 -52.62 14.23
C GLY A 269 1.43 -51.33 13.41
N TYR A 270 0.71 -51.25 12.32
CA TYR A 270 0.64 -50.03 11.49
C TYR A 270 -0.81 -49.65 11.31
N THR A 271 -1.12 -48.40 11.57
CA THR A 271 -2.48 -47.84 11.32
C THR A 271 -2.41 -46.72 10.31
N GLN A 272 -3.38 -46.69 9.42
CA GLN A 272 -3.59 -45.56 8.55
C GLN A 272 -4.17 -44.41 9.37
N ASN A 273 -3.62 -43.24 9.18
CA ASN A 273 -4.08 -42.01 9.85
C ASN A 273 -4.44 -40.99 8.79
N ASP A 274 -5.69 -40.56 8.80
CA ASP A 274 -6.16 -39.49 7.92
C ASP A 274 -5.75 -38.13 8.46
N GLY A 275 -5.31 -37.26 7.54
CA GLY A 275 -5.05 -35.86 7.85
C GLY A 275 -6.33 -35.02 7.84
N LYS A 276 -6.17 -33.72 8.09
CA LYS A 276 -7.31 -32.80 8.17
C LYS A 276 -8.05 -32.58 6.87
N PHE A 277 -7.42 -32.79 5.73
CA PHE A 277 -8.05 -32.62 4.43
C PHE A 277 -9.11 -33.71 4.16
N PRO A 278 -8.81 -35.03 4.21
CA PRO A 278 -9.84 -36.06 4.03
C PRO A 278 -10.88 -36.03 5.15
N GLU A 279 -10.53 -35.75 6.40
CA GLU A 279 -11.52 -35.58 7.48
C GLU A 279 -12.58 -34.53 7.11
N ALA A 280 -12.14 -33.36 6.61
CA ALA A 280 -13.04 -32.27 6.23
C ALA A 280 -13.89 -32.60 5.01
N ILE A 281 -13.34 -33.35 4.03
CA ILE A 281 -14.09 -33.77 2.84
C ILE A 281 -15.15 -34.84 3.22
N LYS A 282 -14.79 -35.85 4.00
CA LYS A 282 -15.75 -36.86 4.49
C LYS A 282 -16.92 -36.20 5.20
N TYR A 283 -16.61 -35.28 6.13
CA TYR A 283 -17.65 -34.53 6.84
C TYR A 283 -18.52 -33.70 5.88
N ALA A 284 -17.93 -33.04 4.87
CA ALA A 284 -18.69 -32.25 3.90
C ALA A 284 -19.62 -33.09 3.03
N ILE A 285 -19.21 -34.33 2.68
CA ILE A 285 -20.05 -35.28 1.94
C ILE A 285 -21.23 -35.74 2.80
N GLU A 286 -20.99 -36.08 4.06
CA GLU A 286 -22.01 -36.56 5.00
C GLU A 286 -22.99 -35.45 5.40
N ASN A 287 -22.59 -34.17 5.38
CA ASN A 287 -23.37 -33.03 5.84
C ASN A 287 -23.50 -31.96 4.74
N SER A 288 -24.16 -32.32 3.64
CA SER A 288 -24.25 -31.49 2.42
C SER A 288 -24.89 -30.10 2.64
N ASP A 289 -25.75 -29.95 3.65
CA ASP A 289 -26.46 -28.72 3.99
C ASP A 289 -25.63 -27.80 4.91
N GLU A 290 -24.52 -28.28 5.45
CA GLU A 290 -23.66 -27.51 6.34
C GLU A 290 -22.43 -26.99 5.59
N GLN A 291 -22.08 -25.72 5.79
CA GLN A 291 -20.87 -25.16 5.23
C GLN A 291 -19.65 -25.69 6.00
N VAL A 292 -18.68 -26.22 5.27
CA VAL A 292 -17.41 -26.76 5.83
C VAL A 292 -16.24 -25.90 5.36
N VAL A 293 -15.41 -25.42 6.29
CA VAL A 293 -14.22 -24.62 6.01
C VAL A 293 -12.98 -25.28 6.55
N LEU A 294 -12.03 -25.58 5.68
CA LEU A 294 -10.68 -25.97 6.07
C LEU A 294 -9.79 -24.74 6.14
N ILE A 295 -9.26 -24.44 7.32
CA ILE A 295 -8.30 -23.37 7.53
C ILE A 295 -6.89 -23.98 7.55
N ILE A 296 -6.03 -23.52 6.63
CA ILE A 296 -4.61 -23.88 6.54
C ILE A 296 -3.78 -22.67 6.96
N ASP A 297 -3.27 -22.68 8.18
CA ASP A 297 -2.45 -21.58 8.69
C ASP A 297 -0.99 -21.73 8.23
N GLU A 298 -0.32 -20.62 7.89
CA GLU A 298 1.08 -20.57 7.44
C GLU A 298 1.36 -21.49 6.25
N ILE A 299 0.51 -21.45 5.22
CA ILE A 299 0.56 -22.39 4.07
C ILE A 299 1.94 -22.41 3.37
N ASN A 300 2.66 -21.28 3.35
CA ASN A 300 3.98 -21.15 2.72
C ASN A 300 5.13 -21.79 3.53
N ARG A 301 4.90 -22.27 4.75
CA ARG A 301 5.94 -22.94 5.56
C ARG A 301 6.25 -24.36 5.15
N ALA A 302 5.38 -25.02 4.39
CA ALA A 302 5.61 -26.36 3.84
C ALA A 302 6.02 -26.30 2.37
N ASN A 303 6.63 -27.37 1.87
CA ASN A 303 6.82 -27.57 0.44
C ASN A 303 5.48 -27.92 -0.22
N LEU A 304 4.81 -26.90 -0.76
CA LEU A 304 3.44 -27.01 -1.28
C LEU A 304 3.31 -27.99 -2.46
N SER A 305 4.32 -28.09 -3.30
CA SER A 305 4.33 -29.06 -4.41
C SER A 305 4.33 -30.49 -3.91
N ASN A 306 5.00 -30.76 -2.79
CA ASN A 306 5.02 -32.09 -2.17
C ASN A 306 3.72 -32.40 -1.41
N VAL A 307 3.17 -31.41 -0.70
CA VAL A 307 1.99 -31.61 0.16
C VAL A 307 0.68 -31.57 -0.63
N LEU A 308 0.54 -30.61 -1.54
CA LEU A 308 -0.68 -30.38 -2.30
C LEU A 308 -0.61 -30.89 -3.75
N GLY A 309 0.60 -31.13 -4.29
CA GLY A 309 0.79 -31.53 -5.69
C GLY A 309 -0.14 -32.63 -6.16
N PRO A 310 -0.24 -33.75 -5.43
CA PRO A 310 -1.11 -34.86 -5.80
C PRO A 310 -2.60 -34.52 -5.87
N ILE A 311 -3.04 -33.48 -5.13
CA ILE A 311 -4.44 -33.06 -5.05
C ILE A 311 -4.71 -31.71 -5.71
N PHE A 312 -3.71 -31.04 -6.31
CA PHE A 312 -3.88 -29.74 -6.97
C PHE A 312 -5.00 -29.71 -7.99
N TYR A 313 -5.22 -30.81 -8.66
CA TYR A 313 -6.28 -30.99 -9.62
C TYR A 313 -7.66 -30.68 -9.04
N LEU A 314 -7.95 -31.04 -7.80
CA LEU A 314 -9.23 -30.78 -7.13
C LEU A 314 -9.51 -29.29 -6.88
N PHE A 315 -8.51 -28.44 -6.93
CA PHE A 315 -8.63 -26.99 -6.73
C PHE A 315 -8.82 -26.22 -8.05
N GLU A 316 -8.92 -26.90 -9.21
CA GLU A 316 -9.17 -26.21 -10.49
C GLU A 316 -10.58 -25.62 -10.51
N HIS A 317 -10.67 -24.35 -10.96
CA HIS A 317 -11.95 -23.70 -11.23
C HIS A 317 -12.40 -24.04 -12.65
N LYS A 318 -13.61 -24.54 -12.81
CA LYS A 318 -14.21 -24.91 -14.11
C LYS A 318 -13.46 -26.10 -14.75
N MET A 319 -13.77 -27.25 -14.27
CA MET A 319 -13.45 -28.47 -14.98
C MET A 319 -14.73 -28.99 -15.65
N ASP A 320 -14.62 -29.32 -16.91
CA ASP A 320 -15.51 -30.32 -17.45
C ASP A 320 -15.39 -31.53 -16.52
N LYS A 321 -16.52 -32.09 -16.07
CA LYS A 321 -16.52 -33.25 -15.19
C LYS A 321 -15.51 -34.23 -15.70
N SER A 322 -14.42 -34.41 -15.00
CA SER A 322 -13.36 -35.31 -15.47
C SER A 322 -13.80 -36.71 -15.16
N ASP A 323 -13.51 -37.62 -16.09
CA ASP A 323 -13.69 -39.04 -15.88
C ASP A 323 -12.64 -39.63 -14.90
N PHE A 324 -11.78 -38.75 -14.31
CA PHE A 324 -10.71 -39.17 -13.40
C PHE A 324 -11.17 -39.08 -11.95
N GLU A 325 -11.25 -40.22 -11.31
CA GLU A 325 -11.46 -40.34 -9.89
C GLU A 325 -10.10 -40.31 -9.17
N LEU A 326 -9.93 -39.37 -8.21
CA LEU A 326 -8.73 -39.29 -7.38
C LEU A 326 -8.98 -40.08 -6.08
N GLU A 327 -8.17 -41.04 -5.81
CA GLU A 327 -8.12 -41.75 -4.53
C GLU A 327 -7.34 -40.94 -3.53
N ILE A 328 -8.02 -40.30 -2.56
CA ILE A 328 -7.42 -39.50 -1.48
C ILE A 328 -6.99 -40.42 -0.36
N THR A 329 -7.88 -41.34 0.02
CA THR A 329 -7.62 -42.43 0.97
C THR A 329 -8.29 -43.71 0.43
N PRO A 330 -7.96 -44.93 0.90
CA PRO A 330 -8.59 -46.17 0.42
C PRO A 330 -10.11 -46.15 0.51
N ASP A 331 -10.69 -45.41 1.43
CA ASP A 331 -12.12 -45.28 1.66
C ASP A 331 -12.71 -43.93 1.16
N LEU A 332 -11.88 -43.10 0.53
CA LEU A 332 -12.32 -41.80 0.00
C LEU A 332 -11.79 -41.55 -1.41
N LYS A 333 -12.68 -41.70 -2.38
CA LYS A 333 -12.45 -41.34 -3.78
C LYS A 333 -13.36 -40.22 -4.20
N VAL A 334 -12.80 -39.22 -4.89
CA VAL A 334 -13.56 -38.04 -5.34
C VAL A 334 -13.15 -37.69 -6.77
N THR A 335 -14.11 -37.21 -7.54
CA THR A 335 -13.89 -36.57 -8.86
C THR A 335 -13.82 -35.05 -8.72
N GLU A 336 -14.50 -34.48 -7.73
CA GLU A 336 -14.55 -33.06 -7.43
C GLU A 336 -14.73 -32.80 -5.92
N LEU A 337 -14.35 -31.63 -5.44
CA LEU A 337 -14.61 -31.23 -4.05
C LEU A 337 -16.09 -30.93 -3.81
N PRO A 338 -16.63 -31.26 -2.63
CA PRO A 338 -18.04 -31.00 -2.30
C PRO A 338 -18.40 -29.51 -2.45
N ASN A 339 -19.65 -29.25 -2.87
CA ASN A 339 -20.11 -27.87 -3.11
C ASN A 339 -20.12 -27.00 -1.86
N ASN A 340 -20.29 -27.59 -0.69
CA ASN A 340 -20.29 -26.96 0.62
C ASN A 340 -18.89 -26.85 1.25
N PHE A 341 -17.82 -27.29 0.54
CA PHE A 341 -16.45 -27.28 1.03
C PHE A 341 -15.68 -26.03 0.57
N TYR A 342 -15.00 -25.35 1.50
CA TYR A 342 -14.24 -24.13 1.30
C TYR A 342 -12.87 -24.24 1.95
N VAL A 343 -11.88 -23.52 1.41
CA VAL A 343 -10.54 -23.44 2.00
C VAL A 343 -10.12 -22.00 2.21
N ILE A 344 -9.68 -21.67 3.40
CA ILE A 344 -9.02 -20.40 3.72
C ILE A 344 -7.59 -20.72 4.17
N ALA A 345 -6.59 -20.27 3.42
CA ALA A 345 -5.21 -20.37 3.85
C ALA A 345 -4.69 -19.00 4.31
N THR A 346 -3.70 -18.99 5.21
CA THR A 346 -2.99 -17.78 5.60
C THR A 346 -1.54 -17.85 5.16
N MET A 347 -0.97 -16.70 4.80
CA MET A 347 0.42 -16.59 4.39
C MET A 347 1.07 -15.32 4.95
N ASN A 348 2.24 -15.46 5.54
CA ASN A 348 3.05 -14.34 5.99
C ASN A 348 3.93 -13.82 4.85
N THR A 349 3.81 -12.53 4.51
CA THR A 349 4.58 -11.91 3.41
C THR A 349 5.99 -11.50 3.83
N ALA A 350 6.28 -11.38 5.12
CA ALA A 350 7.60 -11.00 5.61
C ALA A 350 8.60 -12.19 5.59
N ASP A 351 8.11 -13.43 5.63
CA ASP A 351 8.95 -14.62 5.62
C ASP A 351 9.51 -14.89 4.20
N ARG A 352 10.67 -14.32 3.90
CA ARG A 352 11.33 -14.44 2.59
C ARG A 352 12.13 -15.73 2.40
N SER A 353 12.49 -16.40 3.48
CA SER A 353 13.23 -17.69 3.46
C SER A 353 12.36 -18.87 3.04
N LEU A 354 11.06 -18.66 2.88
CA LEU A 354 10.10 -19.71 2.60
C LEU A 354 9.91 -19.91 1.09
N ALA A 355 9.51 -21.13 0.73
CA ALA A 355 9.36 -21.55 -0.65
C ALA A 355 8.59 -20.53 -1.51
N VAL A 356 9.15 -20.22 -2.66
CA VAL A 356 8.45 -19.44 -3.70
C VAL A 356 7.12 -20.13 -3.97
N VAL A 357 6.03 -19.43 -3.71
CA VAL A 357 4.69 -19.98 -3.96
C VAL A 357 4.58 -20.31 -5.44
N ASP A 358 4.40 -21.59 -5.73
CA ASP A 358 4.28 -22.12 -7.09
C ASP A 358 3.18 -21.38 -7.88
N PHE A 359 3.44 -21.09 -9.15
CA PHE A 359 2.45 -20.54 -10.07
C PHE A 359 1.19 -21.37 -10.17
N ALA A 360 1.31 -22.70 -9.94
CA ALA A 360 0.17 -23.62 -9.88
C ALA A 360 -0.83 -23.23 -8.78
N LEU A 361 -0.36 -22.84 -7.60
CA LEU A 361 -1.21 -22.36 -6.50
C LEU A 361 -1.83 -21.00 -6.81
N ARG A 362 -1.07 -20.11 -7.47
CA ARG A 362 -1.54 -18.75 -7.78
C ARG A 362 -2.80 -18.72 -8.63
N ARG A 363 -2.97 -19.63 -9.57
CA ARG A 363 -4.16 -19.67 -10.43
C ARG A 363 -5.36 -20.37 -9.79
N ARG A 364 -5.15 -21.19 -8.75
CA ARG A 364 -6.19 -21.97 -8.09
C ARG A 364 -6.84 -21.28 -6.92
N PHE A 365 -6.10 -20.42 -6.24
CA PHE A 365 -6.57 -19.67 -5.08
C PHE A 365 -6.79 -18.20 -5.44
N ALA A 366 -7.83 -17.59 -4.88
CA ALA A 366 -7.97 -16.15 -4.86
C ALA A 366 -7.07 -15.56 -3.75
N TRP A 367 -6.37 -14.48 -4.06
CA TRP A 367 -5.41 -13.86 -3.15
C TRP A 367 -5.98 -12.58 -2.58
N TYR A 368 -6.01 -12.47 -1.27
CA TYR A 368 -6.53 -11.30 -0.57
C TYR A 368 -5.46 -10.71 0.36
N ASN A 369 -5.13 -9.43 0.16
CA ASN A 369 -4.13 -8.73 0.96
C ASN A 369 -4.77 -8.14 2.22
N LEU A 370 -4.27 -8.53 3.40
CA LEU A 370 -4.56 -7.91 4.68
C LEU A 370 -3.40 -6.97 5.04
N SER A 371 -3.60 -5.69 4.76
CA SER A 371 -2.66 -4.62 5.14
C SER A 371 -2.83 -4.26 6.62
N PRO A 372 -1.78 -3.69 7.25
CA PRO A 372 -1.90 -3.09 8.57
C PRO A 372 -2.99 -2.02 8.62
N LEU A 373 -3.77 -1.97 9.70
CA LEU A 373 -4.91 -1.09 9.86
C LEU A 373 -4.87 -0.36 11.20
N LEU A 374 -5.35 0.88 11.22
CA LEU A 374 -5.79 1.52 12.45
C LEU A 374 -7.04 0.82 12.98
N ILE A 375 -7.04 0.45 14.24
CA ILE A 375 -8.17 -0.19 14.91
C ILE A 375 -8.67 0.68 16.07
N GLU A 376 -9.98 0.67 16.31
CA GLU A 376 -10.62 1.47 17.36
C GLU A 376 -10.89 0.59 18.58
N ILE A 377 -9.85 0.25 19.32
CA ILE A 377 -9.95 -0.41 20.64
C ILE A 377 -9.12 0.36 21.66
N ARG A 378 -9.50 0.31 22.94
CA ARG A 378 -8.86 1.06 24.02
C ARG A 378 -7.38 0.73 24.19
N GLU A 379 -7.03 -0.53 24.02
CA GLU A 379 -5.68 -1.08 24.21
C GLU A 379 -4.76 -0.86 23.01
N PHE A 380 -5.18 -0.08 21.99
CA PHE A 380 -4.38 0.17 20.80
C PHE A 380 -3.60 1.47 20.89
N TYR A 381 -2.27 1.35 20.76
CA TYR A 381 -1.34 2.48 20.75
C TYR A 381 -1.25 3.10 19.35
N ALA A 382 -2.27 3.89 19.05
CA ALA A 382 -2.47 4.48 17.72
C ALA A 382 -1.33 5.41 17.28
N ASP A 383 -0.68 6.11 18.20
CA ASP A 383 0.39 7.07 17.86
C ASP A 383 1.68 6.35 17.45
N ASP A 384 2.05 5.28 18.14
CA ASP A 384 3.20 4.44 17.76
C ASP A 384 2.95 3.75 16.41
N PHE A 385 1.72 3.20 16.22
CA PHE A 385 1.32 2.63 14.94
C PHE A 385 1.41 3.65 13.80
N LYS A 386 0.81 4.85 13.97
CA LYS A 386 0.82 5.91 12.95
C LYS A 386 2.22 6.35 12.59
N LYS A 387 3.13 6.44 13.57
CA LYS A 387 4.51 6.84 13.29
C LYS A 387 5.25 5.80 12.45
N ILE A 388 5.11 4.52 12.78
CA ILE A 388 5.67 3.42 11.97
C ILE A 388 5.02 3.38 10.58
N ASP A 389 3.69 3.49 10.50
CA ASP A 389 2.95 3.54 9.23
C ASP A 389 3.42 4.71 8.35
N GLU A 390 3.63 5.90 8.93
CA GLU A 390 4.15 7.06 8.22
C GLU A 390 5.54 6.80 7.63
N ILE A 391 6.47 6.20 8.41
CA ILE A 391 7.81 5.86 7.95
C ILE A 391 7.73 4.88 6.78
N PHE A 392 6.96 3.80 6.90
CA PHE A 392 6.77 2.84 5.81
C PHE A 392 6.14 3.49 4.58
N ASN A 393 5.08 4.27 4.76
CA ASN A 393 4.41 4.94 3.65
C ASN A 393 5.29 5.95 2.92
N TRP A 394 6.26 6.57 3.60
CA TRP A 394 7.15 7.56 2.99
C TRP A 394 8.37 6.94 2.29
N TYR A 395 9.01 5.97 2.95
CA TYR A 395 10.33 5.47 2.53
C TYR A 395 10.30 4.08 1.88
N ALA A 396 9.35 3.21 2.24
CA ALA A 396 9.34 1.85 1.75
C ALA A 396 8.93 1.76 0.26
N THR A 397 9.58 0.91 -0.49
CA THR A 397 9.14 0.51 -1.83
C THR A 397 7.81 -0.25 -1.76
N SER A 398 7.16 -0.46 -2.90
CA SER A 398 5.90 -1.23 -2.94
C SER A 398 6.05 -2.67 -2.40
N ASN A 399 7.22 -3.28 -2.60
CA ASN A 399 7.51 -4.61 -2.06
C ASN A 399 7.80 -4.58 -0.55
N GLU A 400 8.46 -3.52 -0.07
CA GLU A 400 8.79 -3.36 1.33
C GLU A 400 7.59 -2.96 2.20
N LEU A 401 6.53 -2.39 1.62
CA LEU A 401 5.26 -2.17 2.35
C LEU A 401 4.67 -3.48 2.91
N ALA A 402 4.96 -4.61 2.27
CA ALA A 402 4.56 -5.93 2.75
C ALA A 402 5.33 -6.40 4.00
N LEU A 403 6.31 -5.62 4.50
CA LEU A 403 7.09 -5.88 5.70
C LEU A 403 6.60 -5.09 6.92
N GLN A 404 5.69 -4.14 6.71
CA GLN A 404 5.21 -3.26 7.79
C GLN A 404 4.56 -4.07 8.91
N PRO A 405 4.99 -3.92 10.19
CA PRO A 405 4.36 -4.61 11.31
C PRO A 405 2.86 -4.30 11.41
N GLY A 406 2.05 -5.35 11.55
CA GLY A 406 0.60 -5.22 11.66
C GLY A 406 0.16 -4.64 13.00
N GLN A 407 -1.12 -4.27 13.10
CA GLN A 407 -1.74 -3.66 14.28
C GLN A 407 -1.59 -4.51 15.56
N GLY A 408 -1.41 -5.82 15.45
CA GLY A 408 -1.23 -6.72 16.59
C GLY A 408 -0.01 -6.39 17.45
N TYR A 409 1.04 -5.82 16.90
CA TYR A 409 2.23 -5.38 17.63
C TYR A 409 1.97 -4.16 18.55
N PHE A 410 0.91 -3.41 18.27
CA PHE A 410 0.58 -2.16 18.97
C PHE A 410 -0.60 -2.29 19.91
N ILE A 411 -1.03 -3.51 20.21
CA ILE A 411 -2.06 -3.79 21.23
C ILE A 411 -1.36 -4.12 22.55
N ALA A 412 -1.56 -3.27 23.55
CA ALA A 412 -0.98 -3.45 24.89
C ALA A 412 -1.89 -2.87 25.95
N SER A 413 -1.88 -3.45 27.15
CA SER A 413 -2.72 -3.03 28.27
C SER A 413 -2.11 -1.86 29.05
N THR A 414 -0.78 -1.66 28.96
CA THR A 414 -0.04 -0.62 29.68
C THR A 414 1.07 -0.01 28.81
N ASP A 415 1.53 1.20 29.19
CA ASP A 415 2.68 1.85 28.54
C ASP A 415 3.96 1.02 28.67
N GLU A 416 4.16 0.32 29.79
CA GLU A 416 5.31 -0.56 29.96
C GLU A 416 5.26 -1.74 28.98
N GLU A 417 4.08 -2.32 28.78
CA GLU A 417 3.90 -3.43 27.83
C GLU A 417 4.19 -2.98 26.39
N ILE A 418 3.68 -1.82 25.94
CA ILE A 418 3.97 -1.35 24.59
C ILE A 418 5.45 -1.02 24.41
N MET A 419 6.11 -0.41 25.41
CA MET A 419 7.54 -0.16 25.36
C MET A 419 8.34 -1.46 25.26
N ASN A 420 7.94 -2.50 25.97
CA ASN A 420 8.55 -3.83 25.86
C ASN A 420 8.32 -4.45 24.48
N ARG A 421 7.13 -4.34 23.90
CA ARG A 421 6.85 -4.80 22.51
C ARG A 421 7.69 -4.04 21.48
N ILE A 422 7.80 -2.72 21.61
CA ILE A 422 8.65 -1.93 20.73
C ILE A 422 10.11 -2.36 20.87
N LYS A 423 10.59 -2.54 22.10
CA LYS A 423 11.99 -2.86 22.39
C LYS A 423 12.40 -4.28 21.99
N TYR A 424 11.53 -5.25 22.19
CA TYR A 424 11.88 -6.67 22.06
C TYR A 424 11.26 -7.35 20.84
N GLU A 425 10.27 -6.72 20.18
CA GLU A 425 9.61 -7.28 19.01
C GLU A 425 9.83 -6.39 17.76
N ILE A 426 9.46 -5.09 17.81
CA ILE A 426 9.53 -4.21 16.63
C ILE A 426 10.95 -3.76 16.32
N TYR A 427 11.72 -3.33 17.33
CA TYR A 427 13.11 -2.90 17.13
C TYR A 427 14.00 -3.99 16.54
N PRO A 428 14.02 -5.23 17.06
CA PRO A 428 14.80 -6.31 16.45
C PRO A 428 14.35 -6.62 15.02
N LEU A 429 13.04 -6.64 14.76
CA LEU A 429 12.48 -6.88 13.44
C LEU A 429 12.96 -5.83 12.41
N ILE A 430 12.86 -4.55 12.74
CA ILE A 430 13.32 -3.47 11.85
C ILE A 430 14.85 -3.51 11.69
N LYS A 431 15.59 -3.81 12.76
CA LYS A 431 17.06 -3.97 12.69
C LYS A 431 17.45 -5.09 11.73
N GLU A 432 16.76 -6.22 11.75
CA GLU A 432 16.96 -7.34 10.83
C GLU A 432 16.70 -6.90 9.37
N TYR A 433 15.58 -6.23 9.09
CA TYR A 433 15.31 -5.71 7.75
C TYR A 433 16.40 -4.77 7.24
N LEU A 434 16.89 -3.88 8.08
CA LEU A 434 17.97 -2.97 7.72
C LEU A 434 19.31 -3.71 7.47
N GLN A 435 19.60 -4.76 8.24
CA GLN A 435 20.79 -5.62 8.05
C GLN A 435 20.71 -6.39 6.74
N GLU A 436 19.52 -6.82 6.32
CA GLU A 436 19.26 -7.44 5.02
C GLU A 436 19.28 -6.42 3.85
N GLY A 437 19.49 -5.15 4.14
CA GLY A 437 19.57 -4.07 3.15
C GLY A 437 18.21 -3.57 2.66
N LEU A 438 17.14 -3.85 3.43
CA LEU A 438 15.79 -3.35 3.20
C LEU A 438 15.58 -2.03 3.92
N LEU A 439 14.58 -1.25 3.49
CA LEU A 439 14.19 0.01 4.13
C LEU A 439 15.35 0.99 4.33
N ARG A 440 16.36 0.98 3.44
CA ARG A 440 17.59 1.75 3.60
C ARG A 440 17.36 3.25 3.78
N ASN A 441 16.41 3.80 3.02
CA ASN A 441 16.07 5.21 3.06
C ASN A 441 15.29 5.60 4.35
N ALA A 442 14.79 4.62 5.10
CA ALA A 442 14.05 4.84 6.34
C ALA A 442 14.93 4.75 7.61
N LYS A 443 16.23 4.43 7.45
CA LYS A 443 17.11 4.09 8.57
C LYS A 443 17.19 5.19 9.62
N GLU A 444 17.37 6.45 9.20
CA GLU A 444 17.46 7.60 10.09
C GLU A 444 16.13 7.84 10.83
N GLU A 445 15.00 7.73 10.13
CA GLU A 445 13.68 7.93 10.73
C GLU A 445 13.35 6.85 11.76
N PHE A 446 13.69 5.59 11.47
CA PHE A 446 13.54 4.52 12.46
C PHE A 446 14.47 4.71 13.64
N ASN A 447 15.71 5.14 13.42
CA ASN A 447 16.66 5.44 14.50
C ASN A 447 16.11 6.54 15.41
N ASN A 448 15.61 7.64 14.85
CA ASN A 448 15.01 8.75 15.59
C ASN A 448 13.80 8.28 16.40
N TYR A 449 12.93 7.45 15.80
CA TYR A 449 11.79 6.89 16.48
C TYR A 449 12.18 6.03 17.69
N PHE A 450 13.09 5.06 17.50
CA PHE A 450 13.53 4.18 18.59
C PHE A 450 14.31 4.89 19.66
N TYR A 451 15.18 5.83 19.28
CA TYR A 451 15.91 6.62 20.27
C TYR A 451 14.96 7.43 21.17
N ASN A 452 13.99 8.10 20.58
CA ASN A 452 13.02 8.91 21.32
C ASN A 452 12.06 8.05 22.16
N ARG A 453 11.69 6.85 21.69
CA ARG A 453 10.66 6.04 22.32
C ARG A 453 11.19 5.07 23.38
N ILE A 454 12.36 4.46 23.14
CA ILE A 454 12.95 3.40 23.98
C ILE A 454 14.43 3.64 24.31
N SER A 455 15.01 4.78 23.96
CA SER A 455 16.41 5.16 24.18
C SER A 455 17.40 4.12 23.59
N GLN A 456 17.09 3.55 22.44
CA GLN A 456 17.96 2.63 21.70
C GLN A 456 18.31 3.18 20.33
N SER A 457 19.59 3.07 19.92
CA SER A 457 20.07 3.44 18.60
C SER A 457 20.18 2.22 17.70
N LEU A 458 19.89 2.40 16.41
CA LEU A 458 20.11 1.39 15.37
C LEU A 458 21.55 1.35 14.86
N PHE A 459 22.37 2.34 15.27
CA PHE A 459 23.75 2.51 14.80
C PHE A 459 24.81 1.98 15.78
N GLU A 460 24.40 1.46 16.92
CA GLU A 460 25.29 0.88 17.93
C GLU A 460 25.48 -0.62 17.73
#